data_eedf95fbefd66d46f0b3fbdde1fa6d3c
#
_entry.id   eedf95fbefd66d46f0b3fbdde1fa6d3c
#
_cell.length_a   1.000
_cell.length_b   1.000
_cell.length_c   1.000
_cell.angle_alpha   90.00
_cell.angle_beta   90.00
_cell.angle_gamma   90.00
#
_symmetry.space_group_name_H-M   'P 1'
#
loop_
_entity.id
_entity.type
_entity.pdbx_description
1 polymer ?
#
loop_
_entity_poly.entity_id
_entity_poly.type
_entity_poly.pdbx_seq_one_letter_code
_entity_poly.pdbx_strand_id
1 'polypeptide(L)'
;ANRRCSCTLIETNGRYYFIDMGVNAIDALRTRGIEVEDVKGIFITHMHGDHTNGLISFVDLISWYFKTADPEICLPNLEGVEAIRAWLKANHCEMRDLRFKKITDGTIFDDGYLKVTAIPTQHCPDSHAFFVEAEGKAVLFTGDLKHPNVDFPKIAKEKPTEFIICEAAHFPATDYAPVLAACPT
;
A
#
# COMPACT_ATOMS: atom_id res chain seq x y z
N ALA A 1 -15.82 -9.78 13.10
CA ALA A 1 -15.32 -10.23 11.81
C ALA A 1 -13.85 -10.60 11.94
N ASN A 2 -13.43 -11.78 11.43
CA ASN A 2 -12.03 -12.23 11.41
C ASN A 2 -11.23 -11.48 10.32
N ARG A 3 -11.20 -10.15 10.34
CA ARG A 3 -10.41 -9.36 9.39
C ARG A 3 -9.08 -8.99 10.02
N ARG A 4 -8.02 -9.18 9.24
CA ARG A 4 -6.69 -8.69 9.58
C ARG A 4 -6.57 -7.24 9.10
N CYS A 5 -5.59 -6.50 9.62
CA CYS A 5 -5.21 -5.19 9.12
C CYS A 5 -4.84 -5.24 7.63
N SER A 6 -4.92 -4.12 6.93
CA SER A 6 -4.67 -4.03 5.49
C SER A 6 -3.23 -4.38 5.15
N CYS A 7 -3.04 -5.37 4.30
CA CYS A 7 -1.72 -5.76 3.80
C CYS A 7 -1.92 -6.67 2.57
N THR A 8 -1.67 -6.16 1.38
CA THR A 8 -1.85 -6.91 0.14
C THR A 8 -0.51 -7.08 -0.57
N LEU A 9 -0.14 -8.33 -0.86
CA LEU A 9 1.03 -8.67 -1.65
C LEU A 9 0.63 -8.79 -3.12
N ILE A 10 1.36 -8.11 -3.98
CA ILE A 10 1.28 -8.22 -5.44
C ILE A 10 2.55 -8.92 -5.92
N GLU A 11 2.38 -9.90 -6.79
CA GLU A 11 3.48 -10.58 -7.48
C GLU A 11 3.33 -10.40 -8.97
N THR A 12 4.41 -9.97 -9.63
CA THR A 12 4.52 -9.91 -11.08
C THR A 12 5.97 -10.15 -11.49
N ASN A 13 6.18 -11.10 -12.42
CA ASN A 13 7.51 -11.45 -12.94
C ASN A 13 8.57 -11.74 -11.87
N GLY A 14 8.21 -12.43 -10.79
CA GLY A 14 9.10 -12.76 -9.67
C GLY A 14 9.51 -11.55 -8.82
N ARG A 15 8.81 -10.43 -8.94
CA ARG A 15 8.97 -9.23 -8.12
C ARG A 15 7.76 -9.06 -7.22
N TYR A 16 7.98 -8.53 -6.03
CA TYR A 16 6.95 -8.42 -5.01
C TYR A 16 6.77 -6.98 -4.55
N TYR A 17 5.52 -6.60 -4.34
CA TYR A 17 5.14 -5.25 -3.93
C TYR A 17 4.03 -5.33 -2.89
N PHE A 18 3.97 -4.36 -1.99
CA PHE A 18 2.92 -4.28 -1.00
C PHE A 18 2.06 -3.04 -1.18
N ILE A 19 0.75 -3.24 -1.07
CA ILE A 19 -0.21 -2.17 -0.81
C ILE A 19 -0.61 -2.30 0.66
N ASP A 20 -0.28 -1.29 1.44
CA ASP A 20 -0.35 -1.25 2.89
C ASP A 20 0.49 -2.35 3.59
N MET A 21 0.78 -2.14 4.85
CA MET A 21 1.51 -3.08 5.67
C MET A 21 1.05 -3.00 7.13
N GLY A 22 -0.23 -3.25 7.37
CA GLY A 22 -0.83 -3.24 8.70
C GLY A 22 -0.48 -4.46 9.56
N VAL A 23 0.10 -5.52 8.96
CA VAL A 23 0.55 -6.73 9.66
C VAL A 23 2.02 -7.03 9.35
N ASN A 24 2.66 -7.87 10.16
CA ASN A 24 4.02 -8.33 9.89
C ASN A 24 4.09 -9.08 8.56
N ALA A 25 4.71 -8.45 7.55
CA ALA A 25 4.83 -8.98 6.20
C ALA A 25 5.93 -10.04 6.08
N ILE A 26 7.00 -9.96 6.90
CA ILE A 26 8.15 -10.85 6.79
C ILE A 26 7.77 -12.32 7.06
N ASP A 27 6.96 -12.57 8.07
CA ASP A 27 6.49 -13.93 8.34
C ASP A 27 5.64 -14.48 7.18
N ALA A 28 4.83 -13.62 6.55
CA ALA A 28 4.02 -14.00 5.40
C ALA A 28 4.88 -14.31 4.15
N LEU A 29 5.95 -13.56 3.91
CA LEU A 29 6.93 -13.81 2.85
C LEU A 29 7.65 -15.14 3.09
N ARG A 30 8.23 -15.33 4.28
CA ARG A 30 8.96 -16.55 4.64
C ARG A 30 8.11 -17.81 4.54
N THR A 31 6.86 -17.76 4.98
CA THR A 31 5.93 -18.89 4.86
C THR A 31 5.66 -19.28 3.41
N ARG A 32 5.84 -18.35 2.47
CA ARG A 32 5.68 -18.57 1.03
C ARG A 32 6.99 -18.88 0.30
N GLY A 33 8.13 -18.89 1.01
CA GLY A 33 9.45 -19.07 0.41
C GLY A 33 9.89 -17.87 -0.44
N ILE A 34 9.39 -16.66 -0.10
CA ILE A 34 9.73 -15.41 -0.80
C ILE A 34 10.83 -14.71 -0.03
N GLU A 35 11.91 -14.35 -0.71
CA GLU A 35 13.01 -13.58 -0.11
C GLU A 35 12.59 -12.12 0.10
N VAL A 36 13.02 -11.55 1.22
CA VAL A 36 12.69 -10.15 1.55
C VAL A 36 13.30 -9.18 0.53
N GLU A 37 14.42 -9.57 -0.05
CA GLU A 37 15.18 -8.87 -1.09
C GLU A 37 14.41 -8.75 -2.43
N ASP A 38 13.43 -9.61 -2.64
CA ASP A 38 12.59 -9.58 -3.85
C ASP A 38 11.44 -8.58 -3.76
N VAL A 39 11.22 -7.98 -2.59
CA VAL A 39 10.28 -6.86 -2.40
C VAL A 39 10.89 -5.59 -3.00
N LYS A 40 10.22 -5.00 -4.00
CA LYS A 40 10.71 -3.83 -4.75
C LYS A 40 10.01 -2.53 -4.38
N GLY A 41 8.77 -2.59 -3.90
CA GLY A 41 8.00 -1.42 -3.52
C GLY A 41 6.99 -1.68 -2.42
N ILE A 42 6.75 -0.65 -1.59
CA ILE A 42 5.74 -0.63 -0.54
C ILE A 42 5.00 0.71 -0.66
N PHE A 43 3.68 0.65 -0.80
CA PHE A 43 2.85 1.82 -1.04
C PHE A 43 1.77 1.89 0.03
N ILE A 44 1.82 2.92 0.87
CA ILE A 44 0.90 3.10 2.00
C ILE A 44 -0.21 4.07 1.61
N THR A 45 -1.46 3.62 1.69
CA THR A 45 -2.64 4.43 1.32
C THR A 45 -2.83 5.61 2.26
N HIS A 46 -2.67 5.39 3.56
CA HIS A 46 -2.73 6.41 4.61
C HIS A 46 -2.09 5.92 5.91
N MET A 47 -1.89 6.80 6.88
CA MET A 47 -1.03 6.53 8.04
C MET A 47 -1.74 5.90 9.26
N HIS A 48 -3.00 5.42 9.16
CA HIS A 48 -3.63 4.70 10.26
C HIS A 48 -2.91 3.39 10.59
N GLY A 49 -2.94 2.98 11.85
CA GLY A 49 -2.15 1.87 12.35
C GLY A 49 -2.48 0.52 11.72
N ASP A 50 -3.73 0.29 11.35
CA ASP A 50 -4.15 -0.94 10.66
C ASP A 50 -3.67 -1.03 9.19
N HIS A 51 -3.05 0.05 8.68
CA HIS A 51 -2.36 0.11 7.40
C HIS A 51 -0.83 0.19 7.53
N THR A 52 -0.29 0.50 8.73
CA THR A 52 1.14 0.80 8.91
C THR A 52 1.85 0.04 10.03
N ASN A 53 1.14 -0.62 10.96
CA ASN A 53 1.78 -1.23 12.15
C ASN A 53 2.85 -2.28 11.80
N GLY A 54 2.68 -3.02 10.71
CA GLY A 54 3.69 -3.98 10.23
C GLY A 54 4.90 -3.33 9.56
N LEU A 55 4.75 -2.12 9.04
CA LEU A 55 5.83 -1.40 8.36
C LEU A 55 6.99 -1.08 9.31
N ILE A 56 6.70 -0.72 10.55
CA ILE A 56 7.73 -0.44 11.57
C ILE A 56 8.63 -1.67 11.77
N SER A 57 8.01 -2.84 11.92
CA SER A 57 8.72 -4.11 12.08
C SER A 57 9.52 -4.49 10.83
N PHE A 58 8.96 -4.23 9.65
CA PHE A 58 9.63 -4.47 8.38
C PHE A 58 10.87 -3.58 8.22
N VAL A 59 10.73 -2.27 8.48
CA VAL A 59 11.82 -1.29 8.42
C VAL A 59 12.93 -1.63 9.41
N ASP A 60 12.59 -2.05 10.63
CA ASP A 60 13.57 -2.53 11.62
C ASP A 60 14.39 -3.69 11.05
N LEU A 61 13.73 -4.75 10.60
CA LEU A 61 14.41 -5.96 10.14
C LEU A 61 15.23 -5.77 8.87
N ILE A 62 14.79 -4.92 7.91
CA ILE A 62 15.62 -4.61 6.74
C ILE A 62 16.77 -3.65 7.09
N SER A 63 16.71 -2.96 8.22
CA SER A 63 17.80 -2.07 8.65
C SER A 63 19.01 -2.83 9.19
N TRP A 64 18.83 -3.95 9.86
CA TRP A 64 19.93 -4.65 10.49
C TRP A 64 20.08 -6.13 10.12
N TYR A 65 19.00 -6.82 9.72
CA TYR A 65 19.03 -8.26 9.40
C TYR A 65 19.04 -8.49 7.88
N PHE A 66 18.01 -8.06 7.15
CA PHE A 66 17.91 -8.19 5.68
C PHE A 66 18.53 -6.98 4.99
N LYS A 67 19.81 -6.74 5.19
CA LYS A 67 20.50 -5.49 4.79
C LYS A 67 20.61 -5.29 3.28
N THR A 68 20.39 -6.33 2.50
CA THR A 68 20.38 -6.29 1.02
C THR A 68 19.00 -5.97 0.43
N ALA A 69 17.94 -6.08 1.24
CA ALA A 69 16.59 -5.66 0.83
C ALA A 69 16.54 -4.13 0.69
N ASP A 70 16.12 -3.61 -0.47
CA ASP A 70 16.10 -2.17 -0.75
C ASP A 70 14.83 -1.74 -1.52
N PRO A 71 13.63 -1.96 -0.95
CA PRO A 71 12.39 -1.50 -1.58
C PRO A 71 12.29 0.03 -1.58
N GLU A 72 11.60 0.59 -2.57
CA GLU A 72 11.11 1.96 -2.48
C GLU A 72 9.87 1.99 -1.58
N ILE A 73 9.87 2.84 -0.54
CA ILE A 73 8.80 2.94 0.44
C ILE A 73 8.08 4.27 0.25
N CYS A 74 6.89 4.23 -0.33
CA CYS A 74 6.08 5.41 -0.59
C CYS A 74 5.10 5.64 0.55
N LEU A 75 5.21 6.78 1.22
CA LEU A 75 4.37 7.20 2.35
C LEU A 75 3.54 8.43 2.00
N PRO A 76 2.32 8.57 2.53
CA PRO A 76 1.49 9.76 2.38
C PRO A 76 2.19 11.04 2.82
N ASN A 77 2.94 10.97 3.92
CA ASN A 77 3.78 12.07 4.42
C ASN A 77 5.09 11.55 5.00
N LEU A 78 6.11 12.42 5.07
CA LEU A 78 7.42 12.05 5.59
C LEU A 78 7.54 12.16 7.12
N GLU A 79 6.53 12.67 7.81
CA GLU A 79 6.45 12.63 9.26
C GLU A 79 6.42 11.17 9.76
N GLY A 80 5.84 10.26 8.97
CA GLY A 80 5.88 8.83 9.20
C GLY A 80 7.29 8.27 9.30
N VAL A 81 8.24 8.78 8.51
CA VAL A 81 9.66 8.37 8.55
C VAL A 81 10.28 8.77 9.90
N GLU A 82 10.02 9.99 10.35
CA GLU A 82 10.53 10.47 11.63
C GLU A 82 9.90 9.72 12.81
N ALA A 83 8.63 9.37 12.72
CA ALA A 83 7.96 8.55 13.72
C ALA A 83 8.57 7.14 13.82
N ILE A 84 8.83 6.48 12.68
CA ILE A 84 9.51 5.17 12.62
C ILE A 84 10.91 5.28 13.21
N ARG A 85 11.68 6.30 12.82
CA ARG A 85 13.03 6.55 13.34
C ARG A 85 13.03 6.73 14.85
N ALA A 86 12.08 7.52 15.38
CA ALA A 86 11.94 7.74 16.82
C ALA A 86 11.58 6.46 17.56
N TRP A 87 10.69 5.64 16.99
CA TRP A 87 10.32 4.34 17.54
C TRP A 87 11.52 3.39 17.61
N LEU A 88 12.27 3.24 16.51
CA LEU A 88 13.45 2.37 16.48
C LEU A 88 14.52 2.84 17.47
N LYS A 89 14.77 4.15 17.56
CA LYS A 89 15.69 4.72 18.54
C LYS A 89 15.27 4.40 19.98
N ALA A 90 13.97 4.44 20.29
CA ALA A 90 13.45 4.07 21.62
C ALA A 90 13.68 2.59 21.96
N ASN A 91 13.79 1.73 20.95
CA ASN A 91 14.13 0.32 21.09
C ASN A 91 15.64 0.02 20.97
N HIS A 92 16.49 1.07 21.01
CA HIS A 92 17.94 0.95 20.83
C HIS A 92 18.36 0.36 19.47
N CYS A 93 17.51 0.54 18.44
CA CYS A 93 17.77 0.18 17.06
C CYS A 93 18.07 1.42 16.21
N GLU A 94 18.85 1.24 15.15
CA GLU A 94 19.16 2.30 14.20
C GLU A 94 18.52 1.97 12.85
N MET A 95 17.78 2.92 12.28
CA MET A 95 17.28 2.84 10.92
C MET A 95 18.41 3.20 9.95
N ARG A 96 18.74 2.27 9.04
CA ARG A 96 19.68 2.59 7.95
C ARG A 96 19.07 3.59 6.96
N ASP A 97 19.88 4.11 6.07
CA ASP A 97 19.39 4.91 4.95
C ASP A 97 18.55 4.03 4.00
N LEU A 98 17.27 4.34 3.87
CA LEU A 98 16.27 3.62 3.07
C LEU A 98 15.59 4.58 2.10
N ARG A 99 15.08 4.05 0.98
CA ARG A 99 14.44 4.83 -0.07
C ARG A 99 13.00 5.21 0.27
N PHE A 100 12.83 6.18 1.15
CA PHE A 100 11.51 6.77 1.42
C PHE A 100 11.15 7.84 0.40
N LYS A 101 9.91 7.83 -0.05
CA LYS A 101 9.36 8.80 -0.99
C LYS A 101 7.99 9.29 -0.52
N LYS A 102 7.77 10.60 -0.56
CA LYS A 102 6.43 11.15 -0.34
C LYS A 102 5.54 10.86 -1.54
N ILE A 103 4.32 10.40 -1.27
CA ILE A 103 3.27 10.24 -2.28
C ILE A 103 2.79 11.61 -2.73
N THR A 104 2.61 11.75 -4.03
CA THR A 104 1.96 12.90 -4.70
C THR A 104 0.95 12.37 -5.68
N ASP A 105 -0.03 13.17 -6.05
CA ASP A 105 -1.03 12.78 -7.06
C ASP A 105 -0.37 12.39 -8.38
N GLY A 106 -0.89 11.36 -9.03
CA GLY A 106 -0.37 10.82 -10.28
C GLY A 106 0.58 9.63 -10.10
N THR A 107 1.41 9.38 -11.09
CA THR A 107 2.33 8.22 -11.07
C THR A 107 3.41 8.40 -10.00
N ILE A 108 3.41 7.53 -8.99
CA ILE A 108 4.37 7.54 -7.89
C ILE A 108 5.48 6.50 -8.05
N PHE A 109 5.23 5.45 -8.82
CA PHE A 109 6.19 4.36 -9.03
C PHE A 109 6.00 3.77 -10.43
N ASP A 110 7.10 3.44 -11.10
CA ASP A 110 7.13 2.70 -12.35
C ASP A 110 8.52 2.09 -12.52
N ASP A 111 8.62 0.77 -12.46
CA ASP A 111 9.89 0.04 -12.67
C ASP A 111 9.90 -0.81 -13.95
N GLY A 112 8.89 -0.57 -14.81
CA GLY A 112 8.68 -1.30 -16.06
C GLY A 112 7.94 -2.65 -15.88
N TYR A 113 7.74 -3.11 -14.64
CA TYR A 113 6.97 -4.32 -14.32
C TYR A 113 5.66 -3.98 -13.64
N LEU A 114 5.68 -3.01 -12.75
CA LEU A 114 4.52 -2.51 -12.03
C LEU A 114 4.54 -0.99 -12.02
N LYS A 115 3.37 -0.41 -12.32
CA LYS A 115 3.16 1.03 -12.24
C LYS A 115 2.06 1.33 -11.24
N VAL A 116 2.32 2.30 -10.36
CA VAL A 116 1.37 2.74 -9.35
C VAL A 116 1.02 4.22 -9.56
N THR A 117 -0.26 4.49 -9.69
CA THR A 117 -0.81 5.85 -9.75
C THR A 117 -1.60 6.13 -8.49
N ALA A 118 -1.22 7.16 -7.74
CA ALA A 118 -1.90 7.61 -6.55
C ALA A 118 -3.03 8.60 -6.90
N ILE A 119 -4.17 8.42 -6.27
CA ILE A 119 -5.39 9.20 -6.46
C ILE A 119 -5.85 9.67 -5.08
N PRO A 120 -5.96 10.97 -4.81
CA PRO A 120 -6.34 11.46 -3.50
C PRO A 120 -7.75 11.02 -3.12
N THR A 121 -7.92 10.66 -1.85
CA THR A 121 -9.22 10.37 -1.23
C THR A 121 -9.49 11.35 -0.07
N GLN A 122 -10.66 11.26 0.56
CA GLN A 122 -11.06 12.20 1.60
C GLN A 122 -11.24 11.52 2.96
N HIS A 123 -10.70 10.30 3.14
CA HIS A 123 -10.79 9.58 4.39
C HIS A 123 -10.09 10.34 5.53
N CYS A 124 -8.85 10.73 5.30
CA CYS A 124 -8.06 11.57 6.18
C CYS A 124 -7.06 12.42 5.37
N PRO A 125 -6.35 13.39 5.99
CA PRO A 125 -5.30 14.13 5.31
C PRO A 125 -4.28 13.19 4.66
N ASP A 126 -3.85 13.53 3.44
CA ASP A 126 -2.87 12.76 2.65
C ASP A 126 -3.28 11.30 2.33
N SER A 127 -4.57 10.94 2.42
CA SER A 127 -5.04 9.59 2.02
C SER A 127 -5.15 9.44 0.51
N HIS A 128 -4.84 8.22 0.01
CA HIS A 128 -4.85 7.91 -1.41
C HIS A 128 -5.44 6.52 -1.69
N ALA A 129 -6.09 6.41 -2.84
CA ALA A 129 -6.32 5.14 -3.53
C ALA A 129 -5.17 4.90 -4.51
N PHE A 130 -4.94 3.64 -4.90
CA PHE A 130 -3.92 3.28 -5.89
C PHE A 130 -4.52 2.55 -7.08
N PHE A 131 -4.26 3.07 -8.27
CA PHE A 131 -4.48 2.37 -9.52
C PHE A 131 -3.16 1.71 -9.92
N VAL A 132 -3.16 0.39 -9.93
CA VAL A 132 -1.97 -0.44 -10.14
C VAL A 132 -2.07 -1.15 -11.47
N GLU A 133 -1.06 -0.96 -12.32
CA GLU A 133 -0.98 -1.55 -13.66
C GLU A 133 0.22 -2.50 -13.73
N ALA A 134 0.00 -3.74 -14.19
CA ALA A 134 1.03 -4.74 -14.44
C ALA A 134 0.56 -5.72 -15.52
N GLU A 135 1.45 -6.19 -16.39
CA GLU A 135 1.16 -7.21 -17.41
C GLU A 135 -0.05 -6.89 -18.30
N GLY A 136 -0.28 -5.61 -18.60
CA GLY A 136 -1.44 -5.15 -19.39
C GLY A 136 -2.78 -5.19 -18.65
N LYS A 137 -2.78 -5.45 -17.35
CA LYS A 137 -3.95 -5.51 -16.47
C LYS A 137 -3.89 -4.39 -15.45
N ALA A 138 -5.04 -4.06 -14.88
CA ALA A 138 -5.13 -3.05 -13.83
C ALA A 138 -5.97 -3.53 -12.65
N VAL A 139 -5.58 -3.09 -11.45
CA VAL A 139 -6.32 -3.29 -10.20
C VAL A 139 -6.44 -1.95 -9.48
N LEU A 140 -7.63 -1.64 -8.99
CA LEU A 140 -7.84 -0.48 -8.13
C LEU A 140 -7.89 -0.93 -6.67
N PHE A 141 -7.05 -0.31 -5.83
CA PHE A 141 -7.13 -0.38 -4.37
C PHE A 141 -7.70 0.94 -3.87
N THR A 142 -8.87 0.93 -3.26
CA THR A 142 -9.49 2.18 -2.80
C THR A 142 -8.79 2.78 -1.59
N GLY A 143 -8.06 1.95 -0.82
CA GLY A 143 -7.75 2.33 0.55
C GLY A 143 -9.04 2.56 1.32
N ASP A 144 -8.97 3.34 2.38
CA ASP A 144 -10.16 3.79 3.08
C ASP A 144 -10.71 5.05 2.41
N LEU A 145 -12.03 5.11 2.31
CA LEU A 145 -12.75 6.23 1.70
C LEU A 145 -13.53 7.02 2.76
N LYS A 146 -13.83 8.25 2.48
CA LYS A 146 -14.84 8.99 3.24
C LYS A 146 -16.21 8.36 3.06
N HIS A 147 -16.58 8.07 1.81
CA HIS A 147 -17.77 7.31 1.43
C HIS A 147 -17.71 7.00 -0.08
N PRO A 148 -18.15 5.81 -0.57
CA PRO A 148 -18.10 5.47 -2.00
C PRO A 148 -18.74 6.49 -2.93
N ASN A 149 -19.84 7.15 -2.50
CA ASN A 149 -20.51 8.17 -3.31
C ASN A 149 -19.79 9.53 -3.29
N VAL A 150 -18.76 9.72 -2.48
CA VAL A 150 -18.06 11.01 -2.29
C VAL A 150 -16.73 11.03 -3.02
N ASP A 151 -15.88 10.02 -2.77
CA ASP A 151 -14.47 10.04 -3.17
C ASP A 151 -14.00 8.74 -3.84
N PHE A 152 -14.92 7.92 -4.35
CA PHE A 152 -14.57 6.77 -5.16
C PHE A 152 -13.78 7.19 -6.41
N PRO A 153 -12.61 6.60 -6.68
CA PRO A 153 -11.72 7.01 -7.76
C PRO A 153 -12.38 6.97 -9.14
N LYS A 154 -12.43 8.10 -9.82
CA LYS A 154 -13.08 8.24 -11.14
C LYS A 154 -12.43 7.36 -12.22
N ILE A 155 -11.14 7.10 -12.10
CA ILE A 155 -10.38 6.28 -13.05
C ILE A 155 -11.00 4.90 -13.25
N ALA A 156 -11.65 4.32 -12.22
CA ALA A 156 -12.33 3.04 -12.33
C ALA A 156 -13.54 3.05 -13.26
N LYS A 157 -14.08 4.24 -13.56
CA LYS A 157 -15.18 4.43 -14.53
C LYS A 157 -14.67 4.70 -15.94
N GLU A 158 -13.40 5.05 -16.07
CA GLU A 158 -12.77 5.46 -17.32
C GLU A 158 -11.90 4.35 -17.92
N LYS A 159 -11.35 3.49 -17.06
CA LYS A 159 -10.44 2.41 -17.45
C LYS A 159 -10.94 1.06 -16.92
N PRO A 160 -10.88 -0.01 -17.73
CA PRO A 160 -11.21 -1.34 -17.24
C PRO A 160 -10.22 -1.79 -16.17
N THR A 161 -10.73 -2.50 -15.17
CA THR A 161 -9.94 -3.11 -14.10
C THR A 161 -10.32 -4.60 -13.97
N GLU A 162 -9.31 -5.45 -13.73
CA GLU A 162 -9.56 -6.87 -13.43
C GLU A 162 -10.27 -7.04 -12.07
N PHE A 163 -9.85 -6.19 -11.09
CA PHE A 163 -10.41 -6.18 -9.74
C PHE A 163 -10.47 -4.76 -9.19
N ILE A 164 -11.45 -4.52 -8.34
CA ILE A 164 -11.52 -3.35 -7.48
C ILE A 164 -11.57 -3.86 -6.04
N ILE A 165 -10.52 -3.58 -5.27
CA ILE A 165 -10.39 -3.96 -3.86
C ILE A 165 -10.86 -2.79 -3.03
N CYS A 166 -12.02 -2.96 -2.40
CA CYS A 166 -12.68 -1.94 -1.60
C CYS A 166 -12.60 -2.28 -0.12
N GLU A 167 -12.54 -1.25 0.71
CA GLU A 167 -12.74 -1.41 2.14
C GLU A 167 -14.17 -1.90 2.46
N ALA A 168 -14.36 -2.40 3.68
CA ALA A 168 -15.69 -2.69 4.23
C ALA A 168 -15.67 -2.52 5.76
N ALA A 169 -14.90 -1.57 6.27
CA ALA A 169 -14.77 -1.27 7.68
C ALA A 169 -15.71 -0.13 8.09
N HIS A 170 -15.79 0.95 7.30
CA HIS A 170 -16.51 2.17 7.65
C HIS A 170 -17.97 2.19 7.19
N PHE A 171 -18.31 1.40 6.17
CA PHE A 171 -19.67 1.33 5.63
C PHE A 171 -19.96 -0.07 5.05
N PRO A 172 -21.24 -0.44 4.89
CA PRO A 172 -21.61 -1.74 4.34
C PRO A 172 -21.22 -1.85 2.85
N ALA A 173 -20.87 -3.06 2.42
CA ALA A 173 -20.48 -3.33 1.03
C ALA A 173 -21.56 -2.94 0.00
N THR A 174 -22.83 -2.87 0.41
CA THR A 174 -23.95 -2.42 -0.44
C THR A 174 -23.81 -0.99 -0.92
N ASP A 175 -23.08 -0.14 -0.19
CA ASP A 175 -22.89 1.26 -0.56
C ASP A 175 -21.98 1.44 -1.77
N TYR A 176 -21.19 0.39 -2.11
CA TYR A 176 -20.41 0.34 -3.35
C TYR A 176 -21.23 0.01 -4.59
N ALA A 177 -22.39 -0.63 -4.47
CA ALA A 177 -23.16 -1.13 -5.61
C ALA A 177 -23.44 -0.05 -6.67
N PRO A 178 -23.86 1.20 -6.33
CA PRO A 178 -24.12 2.23 -7.32
C PRO A 178 -22.87 2.68 -8.09
N VAL A 179 -21.71 2.76 -7.42
CA VAL A 179 -20.46 3.21 -8.05
C VAL A 179 -19.82 2.12 -8.87
N LEU A 180 -19.89 0.85 -8.43
CA LEU A 180 -19.37 -0.30 -9.16
C LEU A 180 -20.19 -0.62 -10.41
N ALA A 181 -21.50 -0.41 -10.38
CA ALA A 181 -22.36 -0.58 -11.55
C ALA A 181 -22.01 0.39 -12.73
N ALA A 182 -21.30 1.47 -12.44
CA ALA A 182 -20.86 2.45 -13.41
C ALA A 182 -19.44 2.20 -13.93
N CYS A 183 -18.76 1.13 -13.46
CA CYS A 183 -17.42 0.78 -13.91
C CYS A 183 -17.52 -0.16 -15.14
N PRO A 184 -16.60 -0.04 -16.13
CA PRO A 184 -16.52 -0.98 -17.23
C PRO A 184 -16.13 -2.37 -16.71
N THR A 185 -16.79 -3.41 -17.26
CA THR A 185 -16.50 -4.81 -16.99
C THR A 185 -15.57 -5.40 -18.06
#